data_52ef3cf4052e4772458e77d3fdcb1580
#
_entry.id   52ef3cf4052e4772458e77d3fdcb1580
#
_cell.length_a   1.000
_cell.length_b   1.000
_cell.length_c   1.000
_cell.angle_alpha   90.00
_cell.angle_beta   90.00
_cell.angle_gamma   90.00
#
_symmetry.space_group_name_H-M   'P 1'
#
loop_
_entity.id
_entity.type
_entity.pdbx_description
1 polymer ?
#
loop_
_entity_poly.entity_id
_entity_poly.type
_entity_poly.pdbx_seq_one_letter_code
_entity_poly.pdbx_strand_id
1 'polypeptide(L)'
;CDLLGVPHSDGLLFRSLASLVSVGVPLDRALAASAALTAGQLSAALAEAEANLVAGLTLSAAFERTGGLFPPVALGMLRAGERGGQLGTALSEIAGHLEAEADLYSQVRHALAYPAVLAVVGGASVLLITTIILPRFAALLSDAGASLPPTTKALLMVSAFVGRHALAIAL
;
A
#
# COMPACT_ATOMS: atom_id res chain seq x y z
N CYS A 1 10.19 0.20 -8.83
CA CYS A 1 9.32 1.36 -8.58
C CYS A 1 8.32 1.00 -7.49
N ASP A 2 8.80 0.87 -6.24
CA ASP A 2 7.95 0.63 -5.08
C ASP A 2 7.45 1.98 -4.53
N LEU A 3 6.44 2.55 -5.19
CA LEU A 3 5.72 3.75 -4.73
C LEU A 3 4.67 3.44 -3.67
N LEU A 4 4.57 2.18 -3.25
CA LEU A 4 3.74 1.74 -2.14
C LEU A 4 4.62 0.87 -1.25
N GLY A 5 5.32 1.50 -0.29
CA GLY A 5 6.06 0.82 0.76
C GLY A 5 5.13 -0.14 1.50
N VAL A 6 5.00 -1.36 1.00
CA VAL A 6 4.16 -2.38 1.61
C VAL A 6 4.94 -2.97 2.77
N PRO A 7 4.45 -2.90 4.01
CA PRO A 7 5.16 -3.34 5.22
C PRO A 7 5.29 -4.87 5.35
N HIS A 8 5.09 -5.62 4.26
CA HIS A 8 5.19 -7.10 4.27
C HIS A 8 6.61 -7.58 4.57
N SER A 9 7.64 -6.88 4.08
CA SER A 9 9.03 -7.23 4.33
C SER A 9 9.43 -7.03 5.78
N ASP A 10 8.88 -6.00 6.43
CA ASP A 10 9.24 -5.62 7.80
C ASP A 10 8.63 -6.60 8.82
N GLY A 11 7.37 -7.02 8.64
CA GLY A 11 6.74 -8.04 9.47
C GLY A 11 7.49 -9.37 9.43
N LEU A 12 7.87 -9.84 8.24
CA LEU A 12 8.64 -11.06 8.05
C LEU A 12 10.06 -10.96 8.66
N LEU A 13 10.69 -9.79 8.56
CA LEU A 13 11.97 -9.53 9.19
C LEU A 13 11.87 -9.68 10.71
N PHE A 14 10.94 -8.97 11.36
CA PHE A 14 10.75 -9.06 12.81
C PHE A 14 10.36 -10.46 13.26
N ARG A 15 9.59 -11.19 12.46
CA ARG A 15 9.24 -12.60 12.69
C ARG A 15 10.48 -13.51 12.67
N SER A 16 11.36 -13.33 11.68
CA SER A 16 12.59 -14.11 11.58
C SER A 16 13.54 -13.80 12.73
N LEU A 17 13.71 -12.52 13.09
CA LEU A 17 14.51 -12.09 14.25
C LEU A 17 13.94 -12.66 15.55
N ALA A 18 12.61 -12.58 15.76
CA ALA A 18 11.96 -13.15 16.93
C ALA A 18 12.24 -14.65 17.06
N SER A 19 12.12 -15.39 15.96
CA SER A 19 12.38 -16.83 15.93
C SER A 19 13.83 -17.17 16.26
N LEU A 20 14.79 -16.47 15.68
CA LEU A 20 16.22 -16.68 15.94
C LEU A 20 16.60 -16.37 17.39
N VAL A 21 16.11 -15.25 17.92
CA VAL A 21 16.36 -14.82 19.30
C VAL A 21 15.69 -15.76 20.30
N SER A 22 14.51 -16.28 20.02
CA SER A 22 13.80 -17.22 20.91
C SER A 22 14.52 -18.57 21.05
N VAL A 23 15.26 -18.97 20.02
CA VAL A 23 16.11 -20.20 20.04
C VAL A 23 17.50 -19.92 20.67
N GLY A 24 17.76 -18.68 21.06
CA GLY A 24 19.01 -18.30 21.73
C GLY A 24 20.14 -17.91 20.78
N VAL A 25 19.84 -17.62 19.51
CA VAL A 25 20.83 -17.08 18.58
C VAL A 25 21.21 -15.67 19.03
N PRO A 26 22.51 -15.34 19.13
CA PRO A 26 22.96 -13.98 19.41
C PRO A 26 22.40 -12.98 18.40
N LEU A 27 22.03 -11.81 18.89
CA LEU A 27 21.30 -10.79 18.12
C LEU A 27 22.11 -10.26 16.92
N ASP A 28 23.42 -10.13 17.05
CA ASP A 28 24.36 -9.78 15.99
C ASP A 28 24.28 -10.78 14.82
N ARG A 29 24.31 -12.09 15.14
CA ARG A 29 24.18 -13.15 14.13
C ARG A 29 22.79 -13.22 13.51
N ALA A 30 21.75 -12.96 14.30
CA ALA A 30 20.39 -12.90 13.79
C ALA A 30 20.21 -11.76 12.77
N LEU A 31 20.79 -10.59 13.05
CA LEU A 31 20.81 -9.46 12.12
C LEU A 31 21.61 -9.76 10.85
N ALA A 32 22.82 -10.32 10.99
CA ALA A 32 23.67 -10.69 9.85
C ALA A 32 22.96 -11.71 8.94
N ALA A 33 22.33 -12.74 9.51
CA ALA A 33 21.56 -13.72 8.76
C ALA A 33 20.36 -13.08 8.03
N SER A 34 19.65 -12.18 8.70
CA SER A 34 18.52 -11.46 8.10
C SER A 34 18.96 -10.51 6.99
N ALA A 35 20.11 -9.83 7.16
CA ALA A 35 20.69 -8.97 6.12
C ALA A 35 21.08 -9.74 4.86
N ALA A 36 21.60 -10.97 5.02
CA ALA A 36 21.97 -11.83 3.89
C ALA A 36 20.76 -12.34 3.08
N LEU A 37 19.60 -12.45 3.72
CA LEU A 37 18.34 -12.91 3.09
C LEU A 37 17.52 -11.77 2.48
N THR A 38 17.91 -10.52 2.72
CA THR A 38 17.20 -9.33 2.30
C THR A 38 17.97 -8.60 1.20
N ALA A 39 17.30 -7.78 0.40
CA ALA A 39 17.94 -7.02 -0.67
C ALA A 39 17.66 -5.52 -0.56
N GLY A 40 18.49 -4.70 -1.21
CA GLY A 40 18.27 -3.26 -1.31
C GLY A 40 18.55 -2.49 -0.03
N GLN A 41 17.74 -1.46 0.23
CA GLN A 41 17.91 -0.56 1.37
C GLN A 41 17.80 -1.28 2.73
N LEU A 42 16.94 -2.27 2.83
CA LEU A 42 16.73 -3.03 4.06
C LEU A 42 17.98 -3.85 4.43
N SER A 43 18.64 -4.49 3.47
CA SER A 43 19.89 -5.20 3.69
C SER A 43 21.00 -4.28 4.20
N ALA A 44 21.15 -3.09 3.60
CA ALA A 44 22.14 -2.10 4.03
C ALA A 44 21.83 -1.59 5.46
N ALA A 45 20.55 -1.32 5.74
CA ALA A 45 20.12 -0.88 7.07
C ALA A 45 20.36 -1.94 8.16
N LEU A 46 20.14 -3.22 7.85
CA LEU A 46 20.42 -4.33 8.77
C LEU A 46 21.91 -4.51 9.03
N ALA A 47 22.74 -4.37 8.00
CA ALA A 47 24.20 -4.41 8.16
C ALA A 47 24.72 -3.23 8.98
N GLU A 48 24.15 -2.04 8.80
CA GLU A 48 24.46 -0.88 9.64
C GLU A 48 24.01 -1.09 11.09
N ALA A 49 22.81 -1.64 11.28
CA ALA A 49 22.30 -1.96 12.61
C ALA A 49 23.18 -3.02 13.33
N GLU A 50 23.64 -4.05 12.62
CA GLU A 50 24.60 -5.04 13.12
C GLU A 50 25.89 -4.36 13.60
N ALA A 51 26.50 -3.51 12.77
CA ALA A 51 27.71 -2.79 13.12
C ALA A 51 27.51 -1.91 14.37
N ASN A 52 26.39 -1.23 14.48
CA ASN A 52 26.02 -0.42 15.62
C ASN A 52 25.82 -1.27 16.90
N LEU A 53 25.23 -2.46 16.75
CA LEU A 53 25.05 -3.41 17.87
C LEU A 53 26.39 -3.93 18.40
N VAL A 54 27.30 -4.30 17.49
CA VAL A 54 28.68 -4.71 17.83
C VAL A 54 29.44 -3.57 18.51
N ALA A 55 29.16 -2.32 18.16
CA ALA A 55 29.70 -1.12 18.81
C ALA A 55 29.07 -0.85 20.20
N GLY A 56 28.14 -1.68 20.68
CA GLY A 56 27.52 -1.62 21.98
C GLY A 56 26.24 -0.80 22.09
N LEU A 57 25.64 -0.42 20.96
CA LEU A 57 24.33 0.22 20.98
C LEU A 57 23.23 -0.83 21.24
N THR A 58 22.08 -0.36 21.76
CA THR A 58 20.88 -1.18 21.84
C THR A 58 20.27 -1.38 20.44
N LEU A 59 19.48 -2.43 20.23
CA LEU A 59 18.85 -2.71 18.93
C LEU A 59 17.90 -1.57 18.49
N SER A 60 17.17 -1.01 19.46
CA SER A 60 16.30 0.14 19.20
C SER A 60 17.09 1.36 18.73
N ALA A 61 18.23 1.66 19.36
CA ALA A 61 19.09 2.77 18.96
C ALA A 61 19.81 2.49 17.63
N ALA A 62 20.17 1.24 17.35
CA ALA A 62 20.74 0.83 16.08
C ALA A 62 19.75 1.04 14.92
N PHE A 63 18.49 0.64 15.12
CA PHE A 63 17.41 0.83 14.12
C PHE A 63 16.99 2.30 13.94
N GLU A 64 17.06 3.12 14.98
CA GLU A 64 16.81 4.57 14.85
C GLU A 64 17.80 5.27 13.90
N ARG A 65 19.03 4.78 13.85
CA ARG A 65 20.09 5.34 12.99
C ARG A 65 19.91 5.01 11.49
N THR A 66 19.11 4.01 11.17
CA THR A 66 18.88 3.61 9.77
C THR A 66 17.97 4.55 8.98
N GLY A 67 17.80 5.80 9.40
CA GLY A 67 17.14 6.84 8.63
C GLY A 67 15.62 6.76 8.56
N GLY A 68 14.96 6.18 9.56
CA GLY A 68 13.49 6.14 9.65
C GLY A 68 12.85 5.03 8.81
N LEU A 69 13.60 4.00 8.48
CA LEU A 69 13.10 2.84 7.75
C LEU A 69 12.07 2.04 8.57
N PHE A 70 12.22 2.04 9.88
CA PHE A 70 11.33 1.32 10.80
C PHE A 70 10.26 2.22 11.43
N PRO A 71 9.01 1.75 11.58
CA PRO A 71 7.94 2.53 12.18
C PRO A 71 8.26 2.95 13.63
N PRO A 72 7.91 4.18 14.05
CA PRO A 72 8.17 4.66 15.42
C PRO A 72 7.54 3.78 16.50
N VAL A 73 6.39 3.16 16.21
CA VAL A 73 5.71 2.23 17.12
C VAL A 73 6.58 0.99 17.36
N ALA A 74 7.14 0.40 16.30
CA ALA A 74 8.04 -0.75 16.43
C ALA A 74 9.28 -0.42 17.26
N LEU A 75 9.89 0.75 17.04
CA LEU A 75 11.03 1.22 17.83
C LEU A 75 10.67 1.43 19.31
N GLY A 76 9.48 1.93 19.60
CA GLY A 76 8.95 2.08 20.96
C GLY A 76 8.78 0.74 21.68
N MET A 77 8.16 -0.23 21.01
CA MET A 77 7.98 -1.60 21.53
C MET A 77 9.33 -2.30 21.76
N LEU A 78 10.27 -2.15 20.82
CA LEU A 78 11.61 -2.70 20.92
C LEU A 78 12.35 -2.16 22.15
N ARG A 79 12.27 -0.84 22.36
CA ARG A 79 12.86 -0.15 23.52
C ARG A 79 12.27 -0.62 24.84
N ALA A 80 10.95 -0.89 24.88
CA ALA A 80 10.30 -1.47 26.04
C ALA A 80 10.75 -2.91 26.31
N GLY A 81 10.85 -3.74 25.26
CA GLY A 81 11.34 -5.12 25.36
C GLY A 81 12.80 -5.23 25.80
N GLU A 82 13.67 -4.32 25.35
CA GLU A 82 15.07 -4.24 25.77
C GLU A 82 15.19 -3.95 27.27
N ARG A 83 14.44 -2.96 27.77
CA ARG A 83 14.44 -2.60 29.20
C ARG A 83 13.87 -3.70 30.08
N GLY A 84 12.90 -4.45 29.57
CA GLY A 84 12.26 -5.58 30.28
C GLY A 84 13.02 -6.90 30.16
N GLY A 85 14.09 -6.97 29.37
CA GLY A 85 14.81 -8.21 29.09
C GLY A 85 14.00 -9.25 28.29
N GLN A 86 12.92 -8.81 27.62
CA GLN A 86 11.98 -9.65 26.86
C GLN A 86 12.02 -9.32 25.37
N LEU A 87 13.22 -9.22 24.82
CA LEU A 87 13.42 -8.82 23.43
C LEU A 87 12.74 -9.75 22.43
N GLY A 88 12.80 -11.06 22.65
CA GLY A 88 12.15 -12.05 21.79
C GLY A 88 10.63 -11.88 21.72
N THR A 89 10.00 -11.62 22.87
CA THR A 89 8.55 -11.33 22.95
C THR A 89 8.22 -10.03 22.22
N ALA A 90 8.98 -8.97 22.47
CA ALA A 90 8.77 -7.68 21.80
C ALA A 90 8.91 -7.79 20.27
N LEU A 91 9.91 -8.50 19.76
CA LEU A 91 10.07 -8.75 18.33
C LEU A 91 8.89 -9.53 17.74
N SER A 92 8.35 -10.51 18.48
CA SER A 92 7.19 -11.28 18.05
C SER A 92 5.91 -10.42 18.01
N GLU A 93 5.72 -9.55 19.00
CA GLU A 93 4.58 -8.62 19.04
C GLU A 93 4.64 -7.58 17.91
N ILE A 94 5.84 -7.05 17.64
CA ILE A 94 6.07 -6.14 16.51
C ILE A 94 5.73 -6.84 15.19
N ALA A 95 6.21 -8.06 15.00
CA ALA A 95 5.90 -8.85 13.80
C ALA A 95 4.39 -9.02 13.63
N GLY A 96 3.68 -9.44 14.70
CA GLY A 96 2.23 -9.61 14.66
C GLY A 96 1.47 -8.31 14.36
N HIS A 97 1.93 -7.18 14.89
CA HIS A 97 1.33 -5.87 14.64
C HIS A 97 1.49 -5.45 13.16
N LEU A 98 2.69 -5.58 12.62
CA LEU A 98 2.98 -5.24 11.22
C LEU A 98 2.29 -6.18 10.23
N GLU A 99 2.20 -7.47 10.53
CA GLU A 99 1.47 -8.44 9.72
C GLU A 99 -0.03 -8.13 9.71
N ALA A 100 -0.63 -7.82 10.87
CA ALA A 100 -2.05 -7.45 10.96
C ALA A 100 -2.36 -6.16 10.19
N GLU A 101 -1.47 -5.17 10.23
CA GLU A 101 -1.60 -3.94 9.46
C GLU A 101 -1.54 -4.22 7.95
N ALA A 102 -0.61 -5.07 7.50
CA ALA A 102 -0.49 -5.48 6.11
C ALA A 102 -1.71 -6.26 5.61
N ASP A 103 -2.27 -7.13 6.45
CA ASP A 103 -3.48 -7.90 6.14
C ASP A 103 -4.70 -6.99 5.98
N LEU A 104 -4.85 -5.99 6.84
CA LEU A 104 -5.92 -4.98 6.70
C LEU A 104 -5.81 -4.22 5.37
N TYR A 105 -4.63 -3.79 4.99
CA TYR A 105 -4.38 -3.13 3.70
C TYR A 105 -4.76 -4.02 2.52
N SER A 106 -4.36 -5.29 2.59
CA SER A 106 -4.70 -6.30 1.58
C SER A 106 -6.21 -6.50 1.46
N GLN A 107 -6.92 -6.64 2.58
CA GLN A 107 -8.36 -6.81 2.60
C GLN A 107 -9.11 -5.61 2.01
N VAL A 108 -8.72 -4.38 2.37
CA VAL A 108 -9.30 -3.16 1.82
C VAL A 108 -9.07 -3.08 0.31
N ARG A 109 -7.87 -3.37 -0.14
CA ARG A 109 -7.53 -3.37 -1.58
C ARG A 109 -8.37 -4.39 -2.35
N HIS A 110 -8.52 -5.61 -1.84
CA HIS A 110 -9.35 -6.64 -2.46
C HIS A 110 -10.83 -6.26 -2.45
N ALA A 111 -11.33 -5.68 -1.35
CA ALA A 111 -12.71 -5.21 -1.26
C ALA A 111 -13.01 -4.08 -2.26
N LEU A 112 -12.06 -3.19 -2.52
CA LEU A 112 -12.22 -2.08 -3.48
C LEU A 112 -12.04 -2.51 -4.95
N ALA A 113 -11.42 -3.65 -5.22
CA ALA A 113 -11.21 -4.12 -6.59
C ALA A 113 -12.52 -4.32 -7.35
N TYR A 114 -13.53 -4.93 -6.71
CA TYR A 114 -14.83 -5.17 -7.35
C TYR A 114 -15.59 -3.85 -7.67
N PRO A 115 -15.79 -2.90 -6.74
CA PRO A 115 -16.38 -1.61 -7.06
C PRO A 115 -15.61 -0.83 -8.13
N ALA A 116 -14.28 -0.89 -8.14
CA ALA A 116 -13.46 -0.22 -9.13
C ALA A 116 -13.72 -0.78 -10.55
N VAL A 117 -13.73 -2.10 -10.70
CA VAL A 117 -14.05 -2.74 -12.00
C VAL A 117 -15.46 -2.37 -12.45
N LEU A 118 -16.44 -2.43 -11.54
CA LEU A 118 -17.82 -2.08 -11.86
C LEU A 118 -17.96 -0.61 -12.27
N ALA A 119 -17.27 0.30 -11.59
CA ALA A 119 -17.25 1.72 -11.93
C ALA A 119 -16.61 1.98 -13.30
N VAL A 120 -15.52 1.29 -13.62
CA VAL A 120 -14.85 1.41 -14.93
C VAL A 120 -15.75 0.88 -16.06
N VAL A 121 -16.27 -0.33 -15.91
CA VAL A 121 -17.13 -0.95 -16.96
C VAL A 121 -18.45 -0.20 -17.10
N GLY A 122 -19.10 0.15 -15.98
CA GLY A 122 -20.34 0.91 -15.98
C GLY A 122 -20.14 2.31 -16.55
N GLY A 123 -19.09 3.01 -16.14
CA GLY A 123 -18.73 4.33 -16.66
C GLY A 123 -18.42 4.30 -18.17
N ALA A 124 -17.65 3.31 -18.61
CA ALA A 124 -17.36 3.12 -20.04
C ALA A 124 -18.63 2.86 -20.85
N SER A 125 -19.56 2.05 -20.32
CA SER A 125 -20.85 1.77 -20.97
C SER A 125 -21.72 3.02 -21.10
N VAL A 126 -21.82 3.82 -20.03
CA VAL A 126 -22.56 5.09 -20.04
C VAL A 126 -21.93 6.07 -21.03
N LEU A 127 -20.61 6.20 -21.03
CA LEU A 127 -19.86 7.03 -21.97
C LEU A 127 -20.14 6.62 -23.42
N LEU A 128 -20.09 5.33 -23.73
CA LEU A 128 -20.33 4.80 -25.08
C LEU A 128 -21.77 5.09 -25.55
N ILE A 129 -22.75 4.85 -24.69
CA ILE A 129 -24.15 5.14 -25.01
C ILE A 129 -24.35 6.64 -25.27
N THR A 130 -23.76 7.48 -24.42
CA THR A 130 -24.00 8.92 -24.47
C THR A 130 -23.23 9.60 -25.61
N THR A 131 -22.03 9.13 -25.96
CA THR A 131 -21.21 9.75 -27.00
C THR A 131 -21.45 9.19 -28.41
N ILE A 132 -21.86 7.93 -28.53
CA ILE A 132 -22.00 7.28 -29.82
C ILE A 132 -23.46 7.00 -30.15
N ILE A 133 -24.22 6.42 -29.23
CA ILE A 133 -25.58 5.96 -29.50
C ILE A 133 -26.55 7.14 -29.51
N LEU A 134 -26.52 7.94 -28.45
CA LEU A 134 -27.48 9.05 -28.29
C LEU A 134 -27.43 10.09 -29.40
N PRO A 135 -26.26 10.55 -29.94
CA PRO A 135 -26.22 11.49 -31.06
C PRO A 135 -26.80 10.91 -32.34
N ARG A 136 -26.62 9.60 -32.59
CA ARG A 136 -27.20 8.95 -33.80
C ARG A 136 -28.73 8.95 -33.76
N PHE A 137 -29.32 8.69 -32.59
CA PHE A 137 -30.77 8.77 -32.41
C PHE A 137 -31.27 10.22 -32.50
N ALA A 138 -30.53 11.19 -31.94
CA ALA A 138 -30.89 12.59 -32.02
C ALA A 138 -30.92 13.09 -33.49
N ALA A 139 -29.96 12.68 -34.32
CA ALA A 139 -29.94 13.00 -35.75
C ALA A 139 -31.16 12.43 -36.47
N LEU A 140 -31.50 11.14 -36.25
CA LEU A 140 -32.68 10.50 -36.87
C LEU A 140 -33.99 11.17 -36.45
N LEU A 141 -34.14 11.61 -35.21
CA LEU A 141 -35.34 12.32 -34.74
C LEU A 141 -35.43 13.74 -35.33
N SER A 142 -34.31 14.44 -35.52
CA SER A 142 -34.29 15.77 -36.15
C SER A 142 -34.70 15.71 -37.61
N ASP A 143 -34.28 14.68 -38.35
CA ASP A 143 -34.66 14.44 -39.74
C ASP A 143 -36.17 14.09 -39.88
N ALA A 144 -36.74 13.48 -38.83
CA ALA A 144 -38.19 13.20 -38.77
C ALA A 144 -39.05 14.40 -38.31
N GLY A 145 -38.48 15.59 -38.13
CA GLY A 145 -39.20 16.82 -37.73
C GLY A 145 -39.69 16.82 -36.28
N ALA A 146 -39.27 15.87 -35.45
CA ALA A 146 -39.67 15.77 -34.04
C ALA A 146 -38.81 16.68 -33.16
N SER A 147 -39.43 17.53 -32.33
CA SER A 147 -38.71 18.35 -31.35
C SER A 147 -38.17 17.47 -30.22
N LEU A 148 -36.87 17.53 -30.01
CA LEU A 148 -36.21 16.82 -28.90
C LEU A 148 -36.74 17.26 -27.52
N PRO A 149 -37.16 16.34 -26.66
CA PRO A 149 -37.57 16.65 -25.28
C PRO A 149 -36.46 17.42 -24.52
N PRO A 150 -36.81 18.34 -23.60
CA PRO A 150 -35.84 19.13 -22.87
C PRO A 150 -34.89 18.28 -22.03
N THR A 151 -35.35 17.13 -21.56
CA THR A 151 -34.54 16.14 -20.83
C THR A 151 -33.41 15.56 -21.68
N THR A 152 -33.67 15.29 -22.96
CA THR A 152 -32.67 14.78 -23.91
C THR A 152 -31.63 15.84 -24.24
N LYS A 153 -32.02 17.12 -24.35
CA LYS A 153 -31.09 18.24 -24.55
C LYS A 153 -30.16 18.41 -23.34
N ALA A 154 -30.68 18.33 -22.11
CA ALA A 154 -29.88 18.38 -20.90
C ALA A 154 -28.84 17.22 -20.83
N LEU A 155 -29.27 16.00 -21.20
CA LEU A 155 -28.40 14.83 -21.23
C LEU A 155 -27.28 14.99 -22.28
N LEU A 156 -27.56 15.55 -23.44
CA LEU A 156 -26.57 15.84 -24.49
C LEU A 156 -25.54 16.91 -24.02
N MET A 157 -25.97 17.92 -23.27
CA MET A 157 -25.06 18.93 -22.70
C MET A 157 -24.12 18.31 -21.67
N VAL A 158 -24.64 17.47 -20.76
CA VAL A 158 -23.82 16.76 -19.78
C VAL A 158 -22.83 15.83 -20.48
N SER A 159 -23.26 15.10 -21.51
CA SER A 159 -22.43 14.23 -22.30
C SER A 159 -21.29 14.96 -23.00
N ALA A 160 -21.59 16.11 -23.62
CA ALA A 160 -20.57 16.93 -24.27
C ALA A 160 -19.56 17.49 -23.28
N PHE A 161 -20.00 17.84 -22.07
CA PHE A 161 -19.12 18.30 -21.00
C PHE A 161 -18.20 17.18 -20.50
N VAL A 162 -18.74 15.98 -20.24
CA VAL A 162 -17.98 14.81 -19.79
C VAL A 162 -17.00 14.36 -20.88
N GLY A 163 -17.43 14.28 -22.15
CA GLY A 163 -16.55 13.91 -23.27
C GLY A 163 -15.38 14.88 -23.46
N ARG A 164 -15.61 16.17 -23.22
CA ARG A 164 -14.59 17.22 -23.34
C ARG A 164 -13.56 17.20 -22.18
N HIS A 165 -13.99 16.74 -21.01
CA HIS A 165 -13.15 16.68 -19.80
C HIS A 165 -12.74 15.24 -19.44
N ALA A 166 -13.12 14.23 -20.21
CA ALA A 166 -12.80 12.83 -19.95
C ALA A 166 -11.28 12.58 -19.87
N LEU A 167 -10.50 13.31 -20.69
CA LEU A 167 -9.03 13.28 -20.64
C LEU A 167 -8.46 13.93 -19.37
N ALA A 168 -9.14 14.93 -18.79
CA ALA A 168 -8.70 15.61 -17.57
C ALA A 168 -9.11 14.88 -16.29
N ILE A 169 -10.10 13.98 -16.37
CA ILE A 169 -10.56 13.16 -15.23
C ILE A 169 -9.82 11.83 -15.17
N ALA A 170 -9.23 11.38 -16.31
CA ALA A 170 -8.46 10.12 -16.40
C ALA A 170 -6.96 10.29 -16.10
N LEU A 171 -6.45 11.52 -15.89
CA LEU A 171 -5.06 11.86 -15.52
C LEU A 171 -4.98 12.22 -14.05
#